data_504bdee652579705c824573517ae4250
#
_entry.id   504bdee652579705c824573517ae4250
#
_cell.length_a   1.000
_cell.length_b   1.000
_cell.length_c   1.000
_cell.angle_alpha   90.00
_cell.angle_beta   90.00
_cell.angle_gamma   90.00
#
_symmetry.space_group_name_H-M   'P 1'
#
loop_
_entity.id
_entity.type
_entity.pdbx_description
1 polymer ?
#
loop_
_entity_poly.entity_id
_entity_poly.type
_entity_poly.pdbx_seq_one_letter_code
_entity_poly.pdbx_strand_id
1 'polypeptide(L)'
;MYYSKEVIEEVRARNDIVDLVSEHLALKRRGKTYVGLCPFHSEKTPSFSVSPDRQTYHCFGCGKGGNVIGFVMDYENLSFPEALRALASRAGMQLPEREASREERQERSLKERLLEIHKVAATHFYQLLYTEEGQQAYQYLKGRGLSDETIRHFGLGFSSKRPGELYHFLKRKGYSDAELRESGLVTIEERGARDKFWNRVMFPIMDSNSRVIAFGGRVMGNGEPKYLNSPETKLFDKSRNLYGLNYARRKREDYVILCEGYMDVIALHQAGFASAVASLGTALTEQQILQIKRTLSNVKVAILSYDSDNAGIQAARRAIPMIRGALLQPRVLSMKPYKDPDEFIKALGRDAYEERIRTASNAVLWEVQILAAQHDLQDPAEKTSFYEEIAVLLAGFSEPLERNNYIDAVAREQMIPVEALRQLVNRVGASRMAAQNRPSPLLNSEMQRSSQKKKETATDKSQKLLLGLLAEETELFPKLSGWISPSDFTDPFYQELAVKLFAMLQIGKVDIGSLLNDYVEDSAKESQAAAVFHTEPGETLSTAEKDQAILDCIRSIRKDAADQKLRNSSTAEELQTAMREKAALQHLKLTIRR
;
A
#
# COMPACT_ATOMS: atom_id res chain seq x y z
N MET A 1 16.43 16.62 -10.59
CA MET A 1 15.56 17.37 -9.66
C MET A 1 14.69 18.36 -10.41
N TYR A 2 13.38 18.35 -10.17
CA TYR A 2 12.36 19.15 -10.89
C TYR A 2 12.37 20.64 -10.52
N TYR A 3 12.80 20.96 -9.31
CA TYR A 3 12.88 22.32 -8.77
C TYR A 3 14.26 22.55 -8.15
N SER A 4 14.67 23.81 -7.99
CA SER A 4 15.93 24.09 -7.32
C SER A 4 15.84 23.67 -5.84
N LYS A 5 16.99 23.38 -5.22
CA LYS A 5 17.02 22.98 -3.80
C LYS A 5 16.41 24.03 -2.89
N GLU A 6 16.58 25.31 -3.25
CA GLU A 6 16.05 26.45 -2.50
C GLU A 6 14.52 26.47 -2.53
N VAL A 7 13.90 26.23 -3.70
CA VAL A 7 12.44 26.17 -3.85
C VAL A 7 11.85 24.99 -3.08
N ILE A 8 12.49 23.81 -3.19
CA ILE A 8 12.07 22.62 -2.45
C ILE A 8 12.10 22.88 -0.95
N GLU A 9 13.19 23.49 -0.48
CA GLU A 9 13.39 23.80 0.93
C GLU A 9 12.40 24.88 1.42
N GLU A 10 12.11 25.90 0.61
CA GLU A 10 11.12 26.91 0.96
C GLU A 10 9.72 26.33 1.10
N VAL A 11 9.29 25.44 0.18
CA VAL A 11 8.02 24.75 0.28
C VAL A 11 7.97 23.85 1.51
N ARG A 12 9.05 23.09 1.78
CA ARG A 12 9.17 22.24 2.96
C ARG A 12 9.04 23.08 4.25
N ALA A 13 9.81 24.14 4.37
CA ALA A 13 9.87 24.97 5.57
C ALA A 13 8.55 25.71 5.89
N ARG A 14 7.72 25.97 4.88
CA ARG A 14 6.39 26.58 5.08
C ARG A 14 5.28 25.60 5.42
N ASN A 15 5.56 24.31 5.42
CA ASN A 15 4.61 23.25 5.76
C ASN A 15 5.10 22.48 6.98
N ASP A 16 4.57 22.82 8.18
CA ASP A 16 4.87 22.07 9.38
C ASP A 16 4.32 20.64 9.27
N ILE A 17 5.18 19.66 9.56
CA ILE A 17 4.83 18.24 9.39
C ILE A 17 3.77 17.80 10.40
N VAL A 18 3.78 18.34 11.63
CA VAL A 18 2.81 17.98 12.67
C VAL A 18 1.43 18.51 12.29
N ASP A 19 1.36 19.74 11.80
CA ASP A 19 0.11 20.35 11.34
C ASP A 19 -0.46 19.58 10.18
N LEU A 20 0.35 19.30 9.15
CA LEU A 20 -0.10 18.56 7.96
C LEU A 20 -0.55 17.14 8.31
N VAL A 21 0.22 16.41 9.09
CA VAL A 21 -0.13 15.03 9.46
C VAL A 21 -1.38 15.00 10.35
N SER A 22 -1.56 16.00 11.22
CA SER A 22 -2.73 16.11 12.10
C SER A 22 -4.05 16.34 11.37
N GLU A 23 -4.01 16.86 10.13
CA GLU A 23 -5.20 16.95 9.26
C GLU A 23 -5.72 15.57 8.84
N HIS A 24 -4.86 14.55 8.85
CA HIS A 24 -5.15 13.20 8.37
C HIS A 24 -5.22 12.16 9.48
N LEU A 25 -4.50 12.38 10.59
CA LEU A 25 -4.30 11.40 11.66
C LEU A 25 -4.50 12.04 13.03
N ALA A 26 -5.08 11.28 13.96
CA ALA A 26 -5.12 11.67 15.36
C ALA A 26 -3.74 11.43 16.00
N LEU A 27 -3.00 12.51 16.23
CA LEU A 27 -1.70 12.49 16.90
C LEU A 27 -1.82 12.83 18.39
N LYS A 28 -1.07 12.11 19.23
CA LYS A 28 -0.94 12.38 20.66
C LYS A 28 0.51 12.72 20.98
N ARG A 29 0.73 13.78 21.75
CA ARG A 29 2.09 14.17 22.17
C ARG A 29 2.65 13.15 23.17
N ARG A 30 3.89 12.71 22.91
CA ARG A 30 4.66 11.81 23.77
C ARG A 30 6.10 12.33 23.89
N GLY A 31 6.39 13.03 24.98
CA GLY A 31 7.68 13.70 25.16
C GLY A 31 7.94 14.78 24.09
N LYS A 32 9.03 14.65 23.33
CA LYS A 32 9.42 15.56 22.26
C LYS A 32 8.77 15.25 20.90
N THR A 33 8.06 14.12 20.77
CA THR A 33 7.47 13.67 19.52
C THR A 33 5.96 13.55 19.62
N TYR A 34 5.29 13.42 18.49
CA TYR A 34 3.88 13.07 18.38
C TYR A 34 3.76 11.64 17.87
N VAL A 35 2.81 10.86 18.40
CA VAL A 35 2.58 9.48 18.01
C VAL A 35 1.13 9.24 17.60
N GLY A 36 0.93 8.37 16.62
CA GLY A 36 -0.38 7.97 16.12
C GLY A 36 -0.35 6.60 15.48
N LEU A 37 -1.50 6.15 15.00
CA LEU A 37 -1.60 4.94 14.20
C LEU A 37 -1.09 5.23 12.79
N CYS A 38 -0.30 4.32 12.23
CA CYS A 38 0.30 4.51 10.91
C CYS A 38 -0.74 4.49 9.78
N PRO A 39 -0.70 5.44 8.84
CA PRO A 39 -1.60 5.45 7.70
C PRO A 39 -1.16 4.52 6.57
N PHE A 40 0.07 3.97 6.64
CA PHE A 40 0.69 3.20 5.57
C PHE A 40 0.64 1.69 5.80
N HIS A 41 0.40 1.25 7.04
CA HIS A 41 0.15 -0.13 7.38
C HIS A 41 -0.86 -0.22 8.51
N SER A 42 -1.37 -1.39 8.70
CA SER A 42 -2.35 -1.62 9.74
C SER A 42 -1.70 -1.99 11.06
N GLU A 43 -2.08 -1.26 12.12
CA GLU A 43 -1.61 -1.52 13.48
C GLU A 43 -2.67 -1.11 14.50
N LYS A 44 -2.61 -1.72 15.69
CA LYS A 44 -3.49 -1.39 16.82
C LYS A 44 -2.80 -0.52 17.86
N THR A 45 -1.49 -0.57 17.92
CA THR A 45 -0.66 0.21 18.85
C THR A 45 0.07 1.30 18.06
N PRO A 46 0.04 2.56 18.51
CA PRO A 46 0.70 3.64 17.81
C PRO A 46 2.21 3.39 17.63
N SER A 47 2.66 3.23 16.39
CA SER A 47 4.08 3.11 16.03
C SER A 47 4.55 4.21 15.06
N PHE A 48 3.64 5.06 14.61
CA PHE A 48 3.94 6.19 13.74
C PHE A 48 4.35 7.40 14.58
N SER A 49 5.60 7.83 14.45
CA SER A 49 6.19 8.94 15.22
C SER A 49 6.48 10.12 14.32
N VAL A 50 6.11 11.34 14.75
CA VAL A 50 6.39 12.59 14.05
C VAL A 50 7.22 13.48 14.97
N SER A 51 8.37 13.94 14.47
CA SER A 51 9.29 14.83 15.19
C SER A 51 9.10 16.28 14.74
N PRO A 52 8.58 17.17 15.58
CA PRO A 52 8.47 18.59 15.24
C PRO A 52 9.84 19.26 15.09
N ASP A 53 10.81 18.89 15.92
CA ASP A 53 12.16 19.50 15.91
C ASP A 53 12.94 19.13 14.64
N ARG A 54 12.74 17.91 14.11
CA ARG A 54 13.43 17.38 12.94
C ARG A 54 12.62 17.53 11.65
N GLN A 55 11.34 17.88 11.76
CA GLN A 55 10.39 17.98 10.65
C GLN A 55 10.33 16.70 9.81
N THR A 56 10.29 15.55 10.49
CA THR A 56 10.30 14.21 9.89
C THR A 56 9.32 13.28 10.58
N TYR A 57 8.91 12.23 9.89
CA TYR A 57 8.15 11.11 10.48
C TYR A 57 8.88 9.79 10.27
N HIS A 58 8.58 8.83 11.12
CA HIS A 58 9.01 7.44 10.96
C HIS A 58 8.02 6.49 11.64
N CYS A 59 7.73 5.38 10.98
CA CYS A 59 6.90 4.31 11.53
C CYS A 59 7.77 3.13 11.94
N PHE A 60 7.80 2.81 13.23
CA PHE A 60 8.56 1.68 13.77
C PHE A 60 7.96 0.31 13.40
N GLY A 61 6.68 0.27 12.97
CA GLY A 61 6.00 -0.95 12.52
C GLY A 61 6.38 -1.35 11.10
N CYS A 62 6.17 -0.47 10.13
CA CYS A 62 6.42 -0.78 8.71
C CYS A 62 7.72 -0.22 8.15
N GLY A 63 8.44 0.61 8.93
CA GLY A 63 9.70 1.22 8.53
C GLY A 63 9.58 2.42 7.59
N LYS A 64 8.36 2.84 7.18
CA LYS A 64 8.18 4.04 6.37
C LYS A 64 8.56 5.30 7.15
N GLY A 65 9.25 6.21 6.49
CA GLY A 65 9.67 7.47 7.08
C GLY A 65 10.09 8.46 6.01
N GLY A 66 10.11 9.75 6.38
CA GLY A 66 10.45 10.84 5.47
C GLY A 66 10.17 12.20 6.08
N ASN A 67 10.18 13.23 5.23
CA ASN A 67 9.74 14.59 5.59
C ASN A 67 8.29 14.86 5.12
N VAL A 68 7.86 16.12 5.19
CA VAL A 68 6.50 16.53 4.79
C VAL A 68 6.20 16.21 3.31
N ILE A 69 7.19 16.30 2.42
CA ILE A 69 7.02 16.02 0.99
C ILE A 69 6.83 14.52 0.77
N GLY A 70 7.71 13.68 1.36
CA GLY A 70 7.60 12.23 1.33
C GLY A 70 6.27 11.73 1.92
N PHE A 71 5.79 12.37 3.00
CA PHE A 71 4.48 12.04 3.56
C PHE A 71 3.34 12.27 2.56
N VAL A 72 3.30 13.42 1.89
CA VAL A 72 2.25 13.73 0.89
C VAL A 72 2.35 12.80 -0.32
N MET A 73 3.57 12.52 -0.80
CA MET A 73 3.78 11.55 -1.88
C MET A 73 3.21 10.18 -1.54
N ASP A 74 3.56 9.67 -0.37
CA ASP A 74 3.14 8.36 0.09
C ASP A 74 1.65 8.29 0.46
N TYR A 75 1.14 9.33 1.13
CA TYR A 75 -0.24 9.38 1.61
C TYR A 75 -1.24 9.62 0.48
N GLU A 76 -0.97 10.57 -0.40
CA GLU A 76 -1.85 10.93 -1.51
C GLU A 76 -1.53 10.19 -2.82
N ASN A 77 -0.47 9.37 -2.81
CA ASN A 77 0.04 8.66 -3.98
C ASN A 77 0.36 9.61 -5.14
N LEU A 78 1.06 10.70 -4.82
CA LEU A 78 1.48 11.73 -5.76
C LEU A 78 2.94 11.51 -6.17
N SER A 79 3.27 11.94 -7.38
CA SER A 79 4.68 12.12 -7.77
C SER A 79 5.29 13.31 -7.03
N PHE A 80 6.61 13.35 -6.91
CA PHE A 80 7.32 14.46 -6.26
C PHE A 80 6.88 15.85 -6.75
N PRO A 81 6.76 16.13 -8.06
CA PRO A 81 6.29 17.45 -8.52
C PRO A 81 4.83 17.75 -8.18
N GLU A 82 3.98 16.72 -8.09
CA GLU A 82 2.58 16.89 -7.70
C GLU A 82 2.47 17.19 -6.20
N ALA A 83 3.21 16.47 -5.37
CA ALA A 83 3.28 16.70 -3.93
C ALA A 83 3.82 18.11 -3.62
N LEU A 84 4.90 18.52 -4.32
CA LEU A 84 5.47 19.85 -4.13
C LEU A 84 4.48 20.96 -4.52
N ARG A 85 3.70 20.78 -5.60
CA ARG A 85 2.64 21.72 -5.99
C ARG A 85 1.50 21.77 -4.99
N ALA A 86 1.08 20.63 -4.46
CA ALA A 86 0.04 20.57 -3.44
C ALA A 86 0.48 21.32 -2.17
N LEU A 87 1.71 21.07 -1.70
CA LEU A 87 2.29 21.77 -0.54
C LEU A 87 2.50 23.27 -0.77
N ALA A 88 2.95 23.66 -1.95
CA ALA A 88 3.09 25.07 -2.32
C ALA A 88 1.73 25.79 -2.33
N SER A 89 0.71 25.15 -2.93
CA SER A 89 -0.67 25.69 -2.92
C SER A 89 -1.21 25.82 -1.50
N ARG A 90 -0.97 24.83 -0.63
CA ARG A 90 -1.34 24.88 0.78
C ARG A 90 -0.70 26.05 1.52
N ALA A 91 0.57 26.32 1.22
CA ALA A 91 1.34 27.43 1.80
C ALA A 91 1.08 28.79 1.11
N GLY A 92 0.17 28.88 0.14
CA GLY A 92 -0.08 30.10 -0.63
C GLY A 92 1.12 30.56 -1.49
N MET A 93 2.02 29.63 -1.83
CA MET A 93 3.19 29.89 -2.65
C MET A 93 2.91 29.67 -4.14
N GLN A 94 3.39 30.58 -4.97
CA GLN A 94 3.49 30.33 -6.41
C GLN A 94 4.87 29.73 -6.69
N LEU A 95 4.87 28.48 -7.16
CA LEU A 95 6.11 27.88 -7.63
C LEU A 95 6.56 28.59 -8.91
N PRO A 96 7.86 28.85 -9.07
CA PRO A 96 8.36 29.39 -10.34
C PRO A 96 7.96 28.40 -11.45
N GLU A 97 7.35 28.91 -12.51
CA GLU A 97 7.09 28.16 -13.73
C GLU A 97 8.43 27.72 -14.32
N ARG A 98 8.92 26.58 -13.88
CA ARG A 98 10.08 25.99 -14.50
C ARG A 98 9.63 25.27 -15.76
N GLU A 99 10.36 25.51 -16.81
CA GLU A 99 10.26 24.63 -17.98
C GLU A 99 10.57 23.20 -17.55
N ALA A 100 9.52 22.34 -17.50
CA ALA A 100 9.67 20.91 -17.28
C ALA A 100 10.74 20.35 -18.24
N SER A 101 11.52 19.37 -17.82
CA SER A 101 12.49 18.75 -18.72
C SER A 101 11.79 18.23 -19.97
N ARG A 102 12.53 18.07 -21.06
CA ARG A 102 11.96 17.57 -22.32
C ARG A 102 11.29 16.19 -22.13
N GLU A 103 11.88 15.34 -21.30
CA GLU A 103 11.38 14.02 -20.98
C GLU A 103 10.09 14.09 -20.15
N GLU A 104 10.02 14.96 -19.18
CA GLU A 104 8.85 15.18 -18.33
C GLU A 104 7.67 15.76 -19.08
N ARG A 105 7.95 16.75 -19.96
CA ARG A 105 6.92 17.28 -20.87
C ARG A 105 6.40 16.18 -21.77
N GLN A 106 7.29 15.30 -22.26
CA GLN A 106 6.91 14.17 -23.10
C GLN A 106 6.06 13.14 -22.33
N GLU A 107 6.46 12.78 -21.10
CA GLU A 107 5.70 11.83 -20.28
C GLU A 107 4.31 12.38 -19.89
N ARG A 108 4.25 13.63 -19.45
CA ARG A 108 2.99 14.30 -19.15
C ARG A 108 2.10 14.43 -20.38
N SER A 109 2.68 14.89 -21.50
CA SER A 109 1.98 14.97 -22.77
C SER A 109 1.47 13.60 -23.22
N LEU A 110 2.27 12.55 -23.04
CA LEU A 110 1.84 11.18 -23.34
C LEU A 110 0.67 10.72 -22.45
N LYS A 111 0.72 10.97 -21.13
CA LYS A 111 -0.40 10.62 -20.22
C LYS A 111 -1.68 11.37 -20.60
N GLU A 112 -1.59 12.66 -20.93
CA GLU A 112 -2.72 13.46 -21.40
C GLU A 112 -3.29 12.92 -22.71
N ARG A 113 -2.41 12.55 -23.66
CA ARG A 113 -2.80 11.93 -24.93
C ARG A 113 -3.45 10.55 -24.73
N LEU A 114 -2.91 9.72 -23.84
CA LEU A 114 -3.50 8.42 -23.52
C LEU A 114 -4.90 8.58 -22.90
N LEU A 115 -5.11 9.54 -21.98
CA LEU A 115 -6.43 9.84 -21.42
C LEU A 115 -7.41 10.31 -22.51
N GLU A 116 -6.94 11.12 -23.47
CA GLU A 116 -7.76 11.54 -24.61
C GLU A 116 -8.15 10.34 -25.49
N ILE A 117 -7.19 9.45 -25.83
CA ILE A 117 -7.44 8.22 -26.59
C ILE A 117 -8.49 7.36 -25.90
N HIS A 118 -8.38 7.15 -24.57
CA HIS A 118 -9.34 6.35 -23.83
C HIS A 118 -10.73 7.00 -23.82
N LYS A 119 -10.81 8.32 -23.66
CA LYS A 119 -12.08 9.07 -23.75
C LYS A 119 -12.73 8.93 -25.13
N VAL A 120 -11.93 9.07 -26.20
CA VAL A 120 -12.42 8.93 -27.58
C VAL A 120 -12.85 7.50 -27.85
N ALA A 121 -12.09 6.50 -27.40
CA ALA A 121 -12.46 5.09 -27.52
C ALA A 121 -13.75 4.77 -26.73
N ALA A 122 -13.90 5.27 -25.51
CA ALA A 122 -15.11 5.08 -24.73
C ALA A 122 -16.36 5.67 -25.44
N THR A 123 -16.23 6.88 -25.97
CA THR A 123 -17.30 7.50 -26.75
C THR A 123 -17.66 6.68 -27.99
N HIS A 124 -16.66 6.17 -28.68
CA HIS A 124 -16.84 5.34 -29.87
C HIS A 124 -17.55 4.02 -29.52
N PHE A 125 -17.10 3.30 -28.50
CA PHE A 125 -17.77 2.08 -28.04
C PHE A 125 -19.21 2.33 -27.59
N TYR A 126 -19.46 3.44 -26.91
CA TYR A 126 -20.81 3.83 -26.51
C TYR A 126 -21.72 4.07 -27.73
N GLN A 127 -21.22 4.78 -28.74
CA GLN A 127 -21.97 5.02 -29.99
C GLN A 127 -22.24 3.72 -30.74
N LEU A 128 -21.24 2.83 -30.85
CA LEU A 128 -21.40 1.54 -31.52
C LEU A 128 -22.48 0.67 -30.87
N LEU A 129 -22.70 0.76 -29.57
CA LEU A 129 -23.76 0.01 -28.87
C LEU A 129 -25.15 0.28 -29.45
N TYR A 130 -25.39 1.49 -29.93
CA TYR A 130 -26.70 1.91 -30.46
C TYR A 130 -26.80 1.78 -32.00
N THR A 131 -25.79 1.24 -32.64
CA THR A 131 -25.84 0.91 -34.07
C THR A 131 -26.45 -0.47 -34.30
N GLU A 132 -26.76 -0.78 -35.55
CA GLU A 132 -27.24 -2.10 -35.96
C GLU A 132 -26.26 -3.21 -35.53
N GLU A 133 -24.95 -2.96 -35.66
CA GLU A 133 -23.89 -3.90 -35.26
C GLU A 133 -23.87 -4.16 -33.74
N GLY A 134 -24.19 -3.16 -32.93
CA GLY A 134 -24.21 -3.23 -31.47
C GLY A 134 -25.52 -3.75 -30.89
N GLN A 135 -26.56 -3.95 -31.70
CA GLN A 135 -27.91 -4.28 -31.24
C GLN A 135 -27.95 -5.55 -30.37
N GLN A 136 -27.18 -6.58 -30.71
CA GLN A 136 -27.09 -7.80 -29.92
C GLN A 136 -26.52 -7.52 -28.50
N ALA A 137 -25.52 -6.67 -28.41
CA ALA A 137 -24.92 -6.28 -27.13
C ALA A 137 -25.88 -5.41 -26.31
N TYR A 138 -26.60 -4.49 -26.95
CA TYR A 138 -27.65 -3.71 -26.32
C TYR A 138 -28.77 -4.59 -25.73
N GLN A 139 -29.30 -5.53 -26.52
CA GLN A 139 -30.31 -6.49 -26.06
C GLN A 139 -29.79 -7.38 -24.94
N TYR A 140 -28.53 -7.76 -24.98
CA TYR A 140 -27.91 -8.47 -23.86
C TYR A 140 -27.97 -7.64 -22.55
N LEU A 141 -27.60 -6.35 -22.59
CA LEU A 141 -27.67 -5.46 -21.43
C LEU A 141 -29.11 -5.27 -20.94
N LYS A 142 -30.07 -5.11 -21.85
CA LYS A 142 -31.51 -5.03 -21.53
C LYS A 142 -32.02 -6.34 -20.92
N GLY A 143 -31.61 -7.49 -21.45
CA GLY A 143 -31.94 -8.81 -20.91
C GLY A 143 -31.33 -9.07 -19.53
N ARG A 144 -30.22 -8.37 -19.21
CA ARG A 144 -29.65 -8.33 -17.85
C ARG A 144 -30.40 -7.36 -16.92
N GLY A 145 -31.48 -6.72 -17.39
CA GLY A 145 -32.32 -5.83 -16.59
C GLY A 145 -31.80 -4.41 -16.44
N LEU A 146 -30.78 -4.00 -17.21
CA LEU A 146 -30.22 -2.64 -17.11
C LEU A 146 -31.13 -1.61 -17.81
N SER A 147 -31.35 -0.49 -17.13
CA SER A 147 -32.03 0.68 -17.71
C SER A 147 -31.11 1.45 -18.66
N ASP A 148 -31.71 2.23 -19.59
CA ASP A 148 -30.90 3.09 -20.47
C ASP A 148 -30.16 4.17 -19.70
N GLU A 149 -30.70 4.62 -18.57
CA GLU A 149 -30.05 5.54 -17.66
C GLU A 149 -28.78 4.91 -17.07
N THR A 150 -28.85 3.67 -16.63
CA THR A 150 -27.72 2.92 -16.08
C THR A 150 -26.65 2.67 -17.15
N ILE A 151 -27.05 2.24 -18.36
CA ILE A 151 -26.15 2.04 -19.50
C ILE A 151 -25.39 3.35 -19.80
N ARG A 152 -26.09 4.47 -19.81
CA ARG A 152 -25.51 5.81 -20.03
C ARG A 152 -24.61 6.24 -18.87
N HIS A 153 -25.06 6.04 -17.64
CA HIS A 153 -24.33 6.43 -16.43
C HIS A 153 -22.95 5.77 -16.34
N PHE A 154 -22.88 4.46 -16.66
CA PHE A 154 -21.62 3.71 -16.68
C PHE A 154 -20.87 3.83 -18.00
N GLY A 155 -21.45 4.46 -19.03
CA GLY A 155 -20.85 4.59 -20.35
C GLY A 155 -20.63 3.24 -21.04
N LEU A 156 -21.53 2.26 -20.82
CA LEU A 156 -21.39 0.93 -21.40
C LEU A 156 -21.41 1.00 -22.92
N GLY A 157 -20.58 0.21 -23.58
CA GLY A 157 -20.40 0.25 -25.00
C GLY A 157 -20.28 -1.13 -25.65
N PHE A 158 -19.94 -1.14 -26.92
CA PHE A 158 -19.68 -2.34 -27.71
C PHE A 158 -18.45 -2.17 -28.56
N SER A 159 -17.60 -3.19 -28.61
CA SER A 159 -16.47 -3.27 -29.55
C SER A 159 -16.85 -4.13 -30.75
N SER A 160 -16.57 -3.60 -31.95
CA SER A 160 -16.97 -4.18 -33.24
C SER A 160 -16.47 -5.63 -33.45
N LYS A 161 -17.21 -6.36 -34.29
CA LYS A 161 -16.76 -7.67 -34.83
C LYS A 161 -15.76 -7.50 -35.98
N ARG A 162 -15.59 -6.30 -36.52
CA ARG A 162 -14.69 -6.04 -37.67
C ARG A 162 -13.26 -5.91 -37.16
N PRO A 163 -12.31 -6.68 -37.70
CA PRO A 163 -10.91 -6.63 -37.31
C PRO A 163 -10.32 -5.23 -37.51
N GLY A 164 -9.62 -4.69 -36.51
CA GLY A 164 -8.92 -3.41 -36.61
C GLY A 164 -9.83 -2.18 -36.70
N GLU A 165 -11.12 -2.32 -36.40
CA GLU A 165 -12.08 -1.21 -36.52
C GLU A 165 -11.70 -0.04 -35.63
N LEU A 166 -11.40 -0.29 -34.35
CA LEU A 166 -10.97 0.73 -33.40
C LEU A 166 -9.63 1.35 -33.82
N TYR A 167 -8.66 0.52 -34.24
CA TYR A 167 -7.37 0.99 -34.73
C TYR A 167 -7.55 1.99 -35.87
N HIS A 168 -8.29 1.62 -36.90
CA HIS A 168 -8.53 2.51 -38.04
C HIS A 168 -9.31 3.77 -37.66
N PHE A 169 -10.26 3.66 -36.74
CA PHE A 169 -10.98 4.81 -36.22
C PHE A 169 -10.03 5.80 -35.52
N LEU A 170 -9.18 5.31 -34.61
CA LEU A 170 -8.23 6.15 -33.88
C LEU A 170 -7.13 6.72 -34.79
N LYS A 171 -6.68 5.97 -35.80
CA LYS A 171 -5.75 6.49 -36.83
C LYS A 171 -6.36 7.66 -37.60
N ARG A 172 -7.63 7.59 -38.00
CA ARG A 172 -8.34 8.71 -38.64
C ARG A 172 -8.49 9.93 -37.75
N LYS A 173 -8.47 9.76 -36.42
CA LYS A 173 -8.43 10.86 -35.43
C LYS A 173 -7.04 11.46 -35.23
N GLY A 174 -6.01 10.95 -35.92
CA GLY A 174 -4.66 11.49 -35.90
C GLY A 174 -3.74 10.94 -34.80
N TYR A 175 -4.11 9.83 -34.15
CA TYR A 175 -3.22 9.18 -33.17
C TYR A 175 -2.16 8.32 -33.84
N SER A 176 -0.92 8.39 -33.35
CA SER A 176 0.21 7.65 -33.85
C SER A 176 0.19 6.19 -33.37
N ASP A 177 0.90 5.30 -34.08
CA ASP A 177 1.04 3.90 -33.69
C ASP A 177 1.73 3.73 -32.32
N ALA A 178 2.67 4.62 -32.00
CA ALA A 178 3.34 4.64 -30.71
C ALA A 178 2.36 4.92 -29.56
N GLU A 179 1.52 5.95 -29.70
CA GLU A 179 0.48 6.28 -28.70
C GLU A 179 -0.56 5.15 -28.58
N LEU A 180 -0.99 4.55 -29.70
CA LEU A 180 -1.96 3.47 -29.70
C LEU A 180 -1.41 2.20 -29.03
N ARG A 181 -0.12 1.90 -29.21
CA ARG A 181 0.54 0.78 -28.52
C ARG A 181 0.58 1.01 -27.01
N GLU A 182 0.97 2.19 -26.58
CA GLU A 182 1.01 2.57 -25.14
C GLU A 182 -0.37 2.62 -24.49
N SER A 183 -1.44 2.82 -25.29
CA SER A 183 -2.83 2.85 -24.77
C SER A 183 -3.33 1.49 -24.27
N GLY A 184 -2.71 0.37 -24.69
CA GLY A 184 -3.18 -0.98 -24.41
C GLY A 184 -4.51 -1.36 -25.09
N LEU A 185 -5.03 -0.52 -26.01
CA LEU A 185 -6.26 -0.79 -26.77
C LEU A 185 -5.99 -1.57 -28.05
N VAL A 186 -4.77 -1.50 -28.56
CA VAL A 186 -4.34 -2.09 -29.84
C VAL A 186 -3.01 -2.80 -29.63
N THR A 187 -2.87 -3.96 -30.26
CA THR A 187 -1.59 -4.66 -30.42
C THR A 187 -1.09 -4.41 -31.84
N ILE A 188 0.12 -3.89 -31.99
CA ILE A 188 0.72 -3.57 -33.30
C ILE A 188 1.97 -4.43 -33.47
N GLU A 189 1.91 -5.34 -34.42
CA GLU A 189 2.97 -6.29 -34.80
C GLU A 189 3.39 -6.05 -36.25
N GLU A 190 4.47 -6.71 -36.73
CA GLU A 190 4.94 -6.63 -38.13
C GLU A 190 3.86 -7.03 -39.13
N ARG A 191 2.96 -7.93 -38.74
CA ARG A 191 1.86 -8.44 -39.59
C ARG A 191 0.61 -7.57 -39.61
N GLY A 192 0.60 -6.45 -38.87
CA GLY A 192 -0.52 -5.51 -38.80
C GLY A 192 -0.98 -5.19 -37.39
N ALA A 193 -2.01 -4.36 -37.30
CA ALA A 193 -2.62 -3.94 -36.04
C ALA A 193 -3.89 -4.75 -35.73
N ARG A 194 -4.09 -5.08 -34.45
CA ARG A 194 -5.26 -5.80 -33.95
C ARG A 194 -5.84 -5.07 -32.75
N ASP A 195 -7.15 -4.92 -32.74
CA ASP A 195 -7.86 -4.40 -31.57
C ASP A 195 -7.77 -5.40 -30.42
N LYS A 196 -7.49 -4.93 -29.22
CA LYS A 196 -7.44 -5.76 -28.00
C LYS A 196 -8.81 -6.34 -27.66
N PHE A 197 -9.84 -5.54 -27.87
CA PHE A 197 -11.22 -5.92 -27.61
C PHE A 197 -11.94 -6.16 -28.94
N TRP A 198 -12.52 -7.33 -29.08
CA TRP A 198 -13.21 -7.76 -30.28
C TRP A 198 -14.53 -8.43 -29.88
N ASN A 199 -15.66 -7.99 -30.47
CA ASN A 199 -17.00 -8.52 -30.21
C ASN A 199 -17.31 -8.60 -28.71
N ARG A 200 -17.19 -7.48 -27.98
CA ARG A 200 -17.40 -7.43 -26.53
C ARG A 200 -18.30 -6.28 -26.11
N VAL A 201 -19.12 -6.53 -25.08
CA VAL A 201 -19.70 -5.44 -24.29
C VAL A 201 -18.57 -4.79 -23.50
N MET A 202 -18.47 -3.46 -23.57
CA MET A 202 -17.36 -2.70 -22.99
C MET A 202 -17.77 -1.99 -21.71
N PHE A 203 -16.92 -2.10 -20.70
CA PHE A 203 -17.07 -1.49 -19.38
C PHE A 203 -15.90 -0.52 -19.18
N PRO A 204 -16.12 0.81 -19.30
CA PRO A 204 -15.07 1.78 -19.01
C PRO A 204 -14.65 1.70 -17.54
N ILE A 205 -13.34 1.59 -17.28
CA ILE A 205 -12.75 1.66 -15.95
C ILE A 205 -12.25 3.08 -15.74
N MET A 206 -12.68 3.72 -14.66
CA MET A 206 -12.41 5.12 -14.38
C MET A 206 -11.52 5.28 -13.15
N ASP A 207 -10.67 6.30 -13.16
CA ASP A 207 -9.96 6.76 -11.97
C ASP A 207 -10.88 7.51 -10.99
N SER A 208 -10.37 7.89 -9.82
CA SER A 208 -11.13 8.64 -8.81
C SER A 208 -11.68 9.99 -9.31
N ASN A 209 -11.14 10.54 -10.40
CA ASN A 209 -11.59 11.77 -11.04
C ASN A 209 -12.57 11.52 -12.20
N SER A 210 -13.06 10.30 -12.37
CA SER A 210 -13.97 9.87 -13.45
C SER A 210 -13.37 10.01 -14.86
N ARG A 211 -12.05 9.91 -15.01
CA ARG A 211 -11.39 9.82 -16.32
C ARG A 211 -11.24 8.35 -16.69
N VAL A 212 -11.53 7.99 -17.93
CA VAL A 212 -11.39 6.62 -18.40
C VAL A 212 -9.90 6.28 -18.54
N ILE A 213 -9.47 5.25 -17.82
CA ILE A 213 -8.06 4.81 -17.76
C ILE A 213 -7.84 3.41 -18.34
N ALA A 214 -8.91 2.62 -18.49
CA ALA A 214 -8.87 1.26 -18.99
C ALA A 214 -10.28 0.78 -19.37
N PHE A 215 -10.38 -0.46 -19.83
CA PHE A 215 -11.64 -1.12 -20.14
C PHE A 215 -11.65 -2.57 -19.66
N GLY A 216 -12.83 -3.02 -19.24
CA GLY A 216 -13.21 -4.41 -19.21
C GLY A 216 -14.05 -4.74 -20.44
N GLY A 217 -13.98 -5.97 -20.94
CA GLY A 217 -14.77 -6.40 -22.09
C GLY A 217 -15.34 -7.79 -21.89
N ARG A 218 -16.68 -7.96 -21.91
CA ARG A 218 -17.35 -9.25 -21.88
C ARG A 218 -17.65 -9.72 -23.30
N VAL A 219 -17.15 -10.91 -23.65
CA VAL A 219 -17.35 -11.45 -25.00
C VAL A 219 -18.84 -11.73 -25.30
N MET A 220 -19.26 -11.43 -26.52
CA MET A 220 -20.54 -11.81 -27.05
C MET A 220 -20.42 -13.15 -27.76
N GLY A 221 -21.23 -14.14 -27.34
CA GLY A 221 -21.14 -15.53 -27.81
C GLY A 221 -20.17 -16.40 -26.98
N ASN A 222 -19.61 -17.43 -27.62
CA ASN A 222 -18.82 -18.50 -26.97
C ASN A 222 -17.31 -18.26 -26.99
N GLY A 223 -16.85 -17.00 -27.13
CA GLY A 223 -15.43 -16.67 -27.13
C GLY A 223 -14.79 -16.71 -25.73
N GLU A 224 -13.49 -16.97 -25.69
CA GLU A 224 -12.67 -16.95 -24.47
C GLU A 224 -11.64 -15.82 -24.51
N PRO A 225 -11.26 -15.24 -23.37
CA PRO A 225 -11.88 -15.39 -22.05
C PRO A 225 -13.24 -14.66 -21.98
N LYS A 226 -14.16 -15.14 -21.13
CA LYS A 226 -15.48 -14.53 -20.90
C LYS A 226 -15.38 -13.04 -20.57
N TYR A 227 -14.46 -12.68 -19.66
CA TYR A 227 -14.09 -11.29 -19.36
C TYR A 227 -12.62 -11.07 -19.65
N LEU A 228 -12.32 -9.95 -20.32
CA LEU A 228 -10.97 -9.49 -20.63
C LEU A 228 -10.79 -8.07 -20.13
N ASN A 229 -9.71 -7.80 -19.44
CA ASN A 229 -9.34 -6.45 -19.00
C ASN A 229 -8.19 -5.89 -19.84
N SER A 230 -8.09 -4.55 -19.86
CA SER A 230 -6.88 -3.88 -20.38
C SER A 230 -5.62 -4.42 -19.72
N PRO A 231 -4.49 -4.46 -20.43
CA PRO A 231 -3.19 -4.72 -19.80
C PRO A 231 -2.81 -3.58 -18.85
N GLU A 232 -1.76 -3.79 -18.06
CA GLU A 232 -1.11 -2.72 -17.31
C GLU A 232 -0.55 -1.66 -18.26
N THR A 233 -0.75 -0.38 -17.94
CA THR A 233 -0.29 0.76 -18.75
C THR A 233 0.20 1.88 -17.83
N LYS A 234 0.70 2.97 -18.40
CA LYS A 234 1.06 4.17 -17.63
C LYS A 234 -0.13 4.84 -16.94
N LEU A 235 -1.37 4.51 -17.33
CA LEU A 235 -2.61 5.01 -16.72
C LEU A 235 -3.26 4.02 -15.78
N PHE A 236 -3.01 2.73 -15.94
CA PHE A 236 -3.81 1.68 -15.32
C PHE A 236 -2.97 0.60 -14.66
N ASP A 237 -3.22 0.39 -13.39
CA ASP A 237 -2.66 -0.68 -12.55
C ASP A 237 -3.84 -1.40 -11.87
N LYS A 238 -4.06 -2.68 -12.21
CA LYS A 238 -5.16 -3.50 -11.67
C LYS A 238 -5.09 -3.64 -10.16
N SER A 239 -3.87 -3.71 -9.63
CA SER A 239 -3.65 -3.91 -8.19
C SER A 239 -4.06 -2.70 -7.35
N ARG A 240 -4.26 -1.53 -7.96
CA ARG A 240 -4.57 -0.26 -7.28
C ARG A 240 -5.94 0.29 -7.61
N ASN A 241 -6.54 -0.13 -8.71
CA ASN A 241 -7.82 0.41 -9.18
C ASN A 241 -8.98 -0.52 -8.83
N LEU A 242 -10.16 0.08 -8.63
CA LEU A 242 -11.42 -0.61 -8.36
C LEU A 242 -12.49 -0.06 -9.30
N TYR A 243 -13.33 -0.95 -9.83
CA TYR A 243 -14.49 -0.55 -10.61
C TYR A 243 -15.56 0.09 -9.71
N GLY A 244 -16.12 1.21 -10.12
CA GLY A 244 -17.17 1.90 -9.38
C GLY A 244 -16.69 2.86 -8.29
N LEU A 245 -15.39 2.90 -7.96
CA LEU A 245 -14.86 3.75 -6.87
C LEU A 245 -15.09 5.25 -7.11
N ASN A 246 -15.03 5.71 -8.35
CA ASN A 246 -15.33 7.10 -8.72
C ASN A 246 -16.77 7.51 -8.41
N TYR A 247 -17.71 6.57 -8.48
CA TYR A 247 -19.11 6.79 -8.12
C TYR A 247 -19.30 6.73 -6.60
N ALA A 248 -18.70 5.74 -5.93
CA ALA A 248 -18.74 5.60 -4.48
C ALA A 248 -18.19 6.84 -3.76
N ARG A 249 -17.15 7.48 -4.30
CA ARG A 249 -16.57 8.73 -3.77
C ARG A 249 -17.60 9.86 -3.61
N ARG A 250 -18.61 9.90 -4.47
CA ARG A 250 -19.64 10.97 -4.45
C ARG A 250 -20.69 10.77 -3.36
N LYS A 251 -20.72 9.59 -2.75
CA LYS A 251 -21.63 9.26 -1.65
C LYS A 251 -20.85 9.26 -0.34
N ARG A 252 -21.49 9.71 0.74
CA ARG A 252 -20.89 9.78 2.09
C ARG A 252 -21.41 8.66 2.98
N GLU A 253 -21.46 7.44 2.43
CA GLU A 253 -21.80 6.25 3.20
C GLU A 253 -20.66 5.91 4.18
N ASP A 254 -20.99 5.30 5.32
CA ASP A 254 -20.02 4.81 6.28
C ASP A 254 -19.58 3.36 6.01
N TYR A 255 -20.09 2.77 4.93
CA TYR A 255 -19.73 1.44 4.45
C TYR A 255 -19.40 1.43 2.95
N VAL A 256 -18.63 0.41 2.55
CA VAL A 256 -18.37 0.05 1.16
C VAL A 256 -18.80 -1.39 0.91
N ILE A 257 -19.41 -1.66 -0.25
CA ILE A 257 -19.79 -3.01 -0.67
C ILE A 257 -18.74 -3.51 -1.67
N LEU A 258 -18.10 -4.62 -1.35
CA LEU A 258 -17.07 -5.26 -2.18
C LEU A 258 -17.71 -6.42 -2.96
N CYS A 259 -17.72 -6.30 -4.28
CA CYS A 259 -18.24 -7.30 -5.22
C CYS A 259 -17.11 -7.94 -6.04
N GLU A 260 -17.41 -9.02 -6.77
CA GLU A 260 -16.44 -9.70 -7.64
C GLU A 260 -16.43 -9.11 -9.05
N GLY A 261 -17.58 -8.71 -9.59
CA GLY A 261 -17.75 -8.39 -11.00
C GLY A 261 -18.35 -7.03 -11.32
N TYR A 262 -18.18 -6.65 -12.59
CA TYR A 262 -18.74 -5.41 -13.13
C TYR A 262 -20.26 -5.36 -13.04
N MET A 263 -20.93 -6.49 -13.36
CA MET A 263 -22.37 -6.55 -13.40
C MET A 263 -22.98 -6.40 -12.01
N ASP A 264 -22.36 -6.95 -10.98
CA ASP A 264 -22.82 -6.82 -9.60
C ASP A 264 -22.80 -5.37 -9.14
N VAL A 265 -21.70 -4.68 -9.41
CA VAL A 265 -21.57 -3.24 -9.13
C VAL A 265 -22.64 -2.45 -9.86
N ILE A 266 -22.85 -2.70 -11.16
CA ILE A 266 -23.82 -1.96 -11.96
C ILE A 266 -25.25 -2.22 -11.47
N ALA A 267 -25.60 -3.47 -11.15
CA ALA A 267 -26.91 -3.85 -10.63
C ALA A 267 -27.19 -3.20 -9.27
N LEU A 268 -26.20 -3.21 -8.37
CA LEU A 268 -26.30 -2.55 -7.07
C LEU A 268 -26.43 -1.03 -7.19
N HIS A 269 -25.66 -0.39 -8.05
CA HIS A 269 -25.80 1.04 -8.31
C HIS A 269 -27.17 1.40 -8.88
N GLN A 270 -27.69 0.59 -9.82
CA GLN A 270 -29.03 0.77 -10.35
C GLN A 270 -30.10 0.64 -9.26
N ALA A 271 -29.89 -0.25 -8.29
CA ALA A 271 -30.77 -0.39 -7.12
C ALA A 271 -30.57 0.70 -6.06
N GLY A 272 -29.61 1.62 -6.24
CA GLY A 272 -29.34 2.74 -5.35
C GLY A 272 -28.19 2.55 -4.35
N PHE A 273 -27.46 1.43 -4.39
CA PHE A 273 -26.29 1.14 -3.55
C PHE A 273 -25.00 1.63 -4.21
N ALA A 274 -24.81 2.94 -4.21
CA ALA A 274 -23.71 3.56 -4.95
C ALA A 274 -22.32 3.40 -4.27
N SER A 275 -22.24 2.78 -3.09
CA SER A 275 -20.99 2.42 -2.41
C SER A 275 -20.41 1.07 -2.88
N ALA A 276 -21.06 0.40 -3.86
CA ALA A 276 -20.58 -0.86 -4.41
C ALA A 276 -19.35 -0.65 -5.33
N VAL A 277 -18.32 -1.46 -5.13
CA VAL A 277 -17.09 -1.47 -5.93
C VAL A 277 -16.64 -2.91 -6.18
N ALA A 278 -15.87 -3.15 -7.24
CA ALA A 278 -15.32 -4.47 -7.51
C ALA A 278 -13.83 -4.45 -7.83
N SER A 279 -13.15 -5.54 -7.50
CA SER A 279 -11.81 -5.83 -8.00
C SER A 279 -11.87 -6.15 -9.51
N LEU A 280 -10.74 -6.00 -10.20
CA LEU A 280 -10.70 -6.05 -11.67
C LEU A 280 -10.27 -7.43 -12.19
N GLY A 281 -11.02 -8.48 -11.80
CA GLY A 281 -10.74 -9.85 -12.21
C GLY A 281 -9.49 -10.44 -11.55
N THR A 282 -9.11 -9.91 -10.41
CA THR A 282 -8.03 -10.38 -9.52
C THR A 282 -8.56 -10.48 -8.10
N ALA A 283 -7.88 -11.23 -7.23
CA ALA A 283 -8.17 -11.15 -5.81
C ALA A 283 -7.99 -9.70 -5.31
N LEU A 284 -8.79 -9.31 -4.31
CA LEU A 284 -8.67 -8.01 -3.65
C LEU A 284 -7.24 -7.84 -3.10
N THR A 285 -6.65 -6.66 -3.28
CA THR A 285 -5.28 -6.36 -2.85
C THR A 285 -5.27 -5.36 -1.69
N GLU A 286 -4.17 -5.34 -0.93
CA GLU A 286 -3.97 -4.33 0.12
C GLU A 286 -3.98 -2.91 -0.45
N GLN A 287 -3.43 -2.70 -1.66
CA GLN A 287 -3.41 -1.40 -2.33
C GLN A 287 -4.81 -0.92 -2.69
N GLN A 288 -5.70 -1.83 -3.11
CA GLN A 288 -7.09 -1.51 -3.38
C GLN A 288 -7.84 -1.11 -2.10
N ILE A 289 -7.59 -1.80 -0.98
CA ILE A 289 -8.18 -1.45 0.32
C ILE A 289 -7.67 -0.09 0.82
N LEU A 290 -6.38 0.18 0.68
CA LEU A 290 -5.81 1.50 0.98
C LEU A 290 -6.42 2.59 0.10
N GLN A 291 -6.67 2.29 -1.18
CA GLN A 291 -7.35 3.21 -2.09
C GLN A 291 -8.80 3.50 -1.65
N ILE A 292 -9.53 2.51 -1.16
CA ILE A 292 -10.86 2.69 -0.56
C ILE A 292 -10.76 3.69 0.61
N LYS A 293 -9.87 3.45 1.57
CA LYS A 293 -9.70 4.32 2.74
C LYS A 293 -9.35 5.77 2.37
N ARG A 294 -8.46 5.95 1.40
CA ARG A 294 -8.05 7.29 0.92
C ARG A 294 -9.17 8.02 0.20
N THR A 295 -9.95 7.28 -0.59
CA THR A 295 -11.00 7.86 -1.42
C THR A 295 -12.32 8.05 -0.67
N LEU A 296 -12.62 7.16 0.27
CA LEU A 296 -13.86 7.10 1.04
C LEU A 296 -13.57 7.33 2.52
N SER A 297 -13.25 8.57 2.89
CA SER A 297 -12.76 8.94 4.23
C SER A 297 -13.69 8.58 5.40
N ASN A 298 -15.01 8.44 5.16
CA ASN A 298 -16.00 8.13 6.19
C ASN A 298 -16.24 6.63 6.39
N VAL A 299 -15.70 5.77 5.52
CA VAL A 299 -15.96 4.33 5.55
C VAL A 299 -15.33 3.68 6.77
N LYS A 300 -16.16 2.98 7.55
CA LYS A 300 -15.77 2.17 8.72
C LYS A 300 -15.98 0.69 8.51
N VAL A 301 -16.92 0.32 7.63
CA VAL A 301 -17.35 -1.05 7.40
C VAL A 301 -17.09 -1.44 5.95
N ALA A 302 -16.51 -2.61 5.72
CA ALA A 302 -16.41 -3.22 4.40
C ALA A 302 -17.30 -4.48 4.37
N ILE A 303 -18.31 -4.45 3.51
CA ILE A 303 -19.30 -5.53 3.35
C ILE A 303 -18.88 -6.37 2.16
N LEU A 304 -18.49 -7.62 2.41
CA LEU A 304 -18.15 -8.59 1.39
C LEU A 304 -19.44 -9.19 0.81
N SER A 305 -19.74 -8.87 -0.43
CA SER A 305 -20.88 -9.35 -1.20
C SER A 305 -20.38 -10.15 -2.41
N TYR A 306 -19.64 -11.24 -2.11
CA TYR A 306 -19.04 -12.13 -3.09
C TYR A 306 -19.98 -13.27 -3.44
N ASP A 307 -19.71 -13.97 -4.53
CA ASP A 307 -20.49 -15.11 -5.00
C ASP A 307 -20.68 -16.16 -3.87
N SER A 308 -21.85 -16.81 -3.83
CA SER A 308 -22.19 -17.77 -2.80
C SER A 308 -21.52 -19.16 -2.99
N ASP A 309 -20.63 -19.29 -3.98
CA ASP A 309 -19.88 -20.51 -4.29
C ASP A 309 -18.57 -20.62 -3.51
N ASN A 310 -17.88 -21.76 -3.65
CA ASN A 310 -16.60 -22.00 -2.97
C ASN A 310 -15.51 -21.00 -3.33
N ALA A 311 -15.49 -20.49 -4.56
CA ALA A 311 -14.50 -19.51 -5.00
C ALA A 311 -14.71 -18.18 -4.28
N GLY A 312 -15.96 -17.71 -4.17
CA GLY A 312 -16.33 -16.51 -3.42
C GLY A 312 -16.07 -16.64 -1.92
N ILE A 313 -16.35 -17.81 -1.32
CA ILE A 313 -16.00 -18.08 0.09
C ILE A 313 -14.48 -17.94 0.32
N GLN A 314 -13.66 -18.55 -0.54
CA GLN A 314 -12.20 -18.43 -0.44
C GLN A 314 -11.70 -17.01 -0.70
N ALA A 315 -12.34 -16.27 -1.61
CA ALA A 315 -12.04 -14.87 -1.85
C ALA A 315 -12.35 -14.01 -0.61
N ALA A 316 -13.50 -14.24 0.05
CA ALA A 316 -13.86 -13.56 1.29
C ALA A 316 -12.87 -13.87 2.43
N ARG A 317 -12.48 -15.12 2.61
CA ARG A 317 -11.48 -15.54 3.61
C ARG A 317 -10.13 -14.82 3.41
N ARG A 318 -9.69 -14.64 2.16
CA ARG A 318 -8.46 -13.88 1.86
C ARG A 318 -8.61 -12.38 2.10
N ALA A 319 -9.78 -11.82 1.83
CA ALA A 319 -10.04 -10.39 1.98
C ALA A 319 -10.17 -9.93 3.45
N ILE A 320 -10.77 -10.76 4.32
CA ILE A 320 -11.05 -10.43 5.73
C ILE A 320 -9.82 -9.94 6.50
N PRO A 321 -8.67 -10.64 6.51
CA PRO A 321 -7.49 -10.19 7.24
C PRO A 321 -6.94 -8.87 6.68
N MET A 322 -6.96 -8.65 5.37
CA MET A 322 -6.50 -7.40 4.74
C MET A 322 -7.42 -6.21 5.11
N ILE A 323 -8.75 -6.43 5.13
CA ILE A 323 -9.74 -5.41 5.52
C ILE A 323 -9.56 -5.02 7.00
N ARG A 324 -9.42 -6.01 7.88
CA ARG A 324 -9.13 -5.78 9.30
C ARG A 324 -7.80 -5.08 9.47
N GLY A 325 -6.82 -5.53 8.69
CA GLY A 325 -5.53 -4.94 8.59
C GLY A 325 -5.59 -3.43 8.29
N ALA A 326 -6.48 -2.98 7.47
CA ALA A 326 -6.74 -1.56 7.16
C ALA A 326 -7.62 -0.83 8.18
N LEU A 327 -7.91 -1.42 9.34
CA LEU A 327 -8.79 -0.87 10.38
C LEU A 327 -10.23 -0.62 9.90
N LEU A 328 -10.68 -1.41 8.92
CA LEU A 328 -12.08 -1.48 8.53
C LEU A 328 -12.72 -2.72 9.19
N GLN A 329 -14.00 -2.63 9.50
CA GLN A 329 -14.76 -3.76 10.04
C GLN A 329 -15.28 -4.62 8.89
N PRO A 330 -14.76 -5.85 8.67
CA PRO A 330 -15.30 -6.73 7.66
C PRO A 330 -16.64 -7.34 8.11
N ARG A 331 -17.62 -7.29 7.24
CA ARG A 331 -18.87 -8.02 7.36
C ARG A 331 -19.10 -8.85 6.11
N VAL A 332 -19.78 -9.98 6.24
CA VAL A 332 -20.08 -10.86 5.10
C VAL A 332 -21.60 -10.93 4.91
N LEU A 333 -22.02 -10.62 3.71
CA LEU A 333 -23.42 -10.65 3.30
C LEU A 333 -23.74 -12.00 2.65
N SER A 334 -24.74 -12.70 3.14
CA SER A 334 -25.21 -13.94 2.53
C SER A 334 -26.32 -13.64 1.55
N MET A 335 -26.17 -14.09 0.31
CA MET A 335 -27.18 -13.95 -0.74
C MET A 335 -28.00 -15.23 -0.97
N LYS A 336 -27.72 -16.29 -0.22
CA LYS A 336 -28.47 -17.55 -0.39
C LYS A 336 -29.97 -17.34 -0.36
N PRO A 337 -30.74 -18.00 -1.26
CA PRO A 337 -30.34 -19.05 -2.20
C PRO A 337 -29.76 -18.55 -3.53
N TYR A 338 -29.63 -17.23 -3.74
CA TYR A 338 -29.11 -16.64 -4.98
C TYR A 338 -27.59 -16.73 -5.05
N LYS A 339 -27.09 -16.74 -6.28
CA LYS A 339 -25.66 -16.90 -6.53
C LYS A 339 -24.88 -15.63 -6.24
N ASP A 340 -25.32 -14.49 -6.79
CA ASP A 340 -24.60 -13.23 -6.82
C ASP A 340 -25.55 -12.04 -6.55
N PRO A 341 -25.02 -10.82 -6.31
CA PRO A 341 -25.82 -9.61 -6.08
C PRO A 341 -26.78 -9.27 -7.20
N ASP A 342 -26.41 -9.51 -8.46
CA ASP A 342 -27.25 -9.21 -9.62
C ASP A 342 -28.50 -10.09 -9.64
N GLU A 343 -28.37 -11.39 -9.40
CA GLU A 343 -29.51 -12.29 -9.26
C GLU A 343 -30.40 -11.95 -8.06
N PHE A 344 -29.77 -11.66 -6.91
CA PHE A 344 -30.51 -11.29 -5.71
C PHE A 344 -31.39 -10.05 -5.90
N ILE A 345 -30.79 -8.97 -6.43
CA ILE A 345 -31.50 -7.70 -6.66
C ILE A 345 -32.66 -7.88 -7.66
N LYS A 346 -32.46 -8.67 -8.70
CA LYS A 346 -33.53 -8.98 -9.68
C LYS A 346 -34.70 -9.72 -9.08
N ALA A 347 -34.42 -10.64 -8.17
CA ALA A 347 -35.44 -11.50 -7.58
C ALA A 347 -36.21 -10.81 -6.45
N LEU A 348 -35.53 -10.10 -5.56
CA LEU A 348 -36.07 -9.59 -4.30
C LEU A 348 -36.08 -8.06 -4.17
N GLY A 349 -35.35 -7.37 -5.04
CA GLY A 349 -35.31 -5.91 -5.07
C GLY A 349 -34.43 -5.27 -3.99
N ARG A 350 -34.52 -3.94 -3.93
CA ARG A 350 -33.70 -3.07 -3.08
C ARG A 350 -33.88 -3.34 -1.59
N ASP A 351 -35.13 -3.34 -1.12
CA ASP A 351 -35.43 -3.36 0.32
C ASP A 351 -34.92 -4.67 0.98
N ALA A 352 -35.02 -5.79 0.26
CA ALA A 352 -34.48 -7.05 0.70
C ALA A 352 -32.94 -7.04 0.78
N TYR A 353 -32.28 -6.36 -0.15
CA TYR A 353 -30.82 -6.25 -0.11
C TYR A 353 -30.36 -5.31 1.00
N GLU A 354 -31.07 -4.21 1.24
CA GLU A 354 -30.82 -3.30 2.37
C GLU A 354 -30.93 -4.03 3.71
N GLU A 355 -31.93 -4.91 3.87
CA GLU A 355 -32.04 -5.77 5.03
C GLU A 355 -30.85 -6.74 5.15
N ARG A 356 -30.35 -7.30 4.04
CA ARG A 356 -29.12 -8.11 4.06
C ARG A 356 -27.89 -7.33 4.47
N ILE A 357 -27.76 -6.08 4.07
CA ILE A 357 -26.69 -5.18 4.53
C ILE A 357 -26.77 -5.01 6.04
N ARG A 358 -27.96 -4.71 6.56
CA ARG A 358 -28.20 -4.48 8.00
C ARG A 358 -27.89 -5.72 8.84
N THR A 359 -28.22 -6.91 8.31
CA THR A 359 -28.04 -8.19 8.98
C THR A 359 -26.74 -8.92 8.59
N ALA A 360 -25.82 -8.23 7.84
CA ALA A 360 -24.56 -8.81 7.42
C ALA A 360 -23.76 -9.32 8.63
N SER A 361 -23.30 -10.57 8.54
CA SER A 361 -22.63 -11.26 9.62
C SER A 361 -21.26 -10.66 9.93
N ASN A 362 -20.88 -10.64 11.20
CA ASN A 362 -19.49 -10.42 11.57
C ASN A 362 -18.60 -11.47 10.90
N ALA A 363 -17.48 -11.04 10.32
CA ALA A 363 -16.63 -11.92 9.53
C ALA A 363 -16.08 -13.14 10.31
N VAL A 364 -15.81 -12.99 11.61
CA VAL A 364 -15.32 -14.09 12.45
C VAL A 364 -16.43 -15.12 12.70
N LEU A 365 -17.63 -14.64 13.05
CA LEU A 365 -18.78 -15.52 13.25
C LEU A 365 -19.18 -16.23 11.94
N TRP A 366 -19.12 -15.52 10.82
CA TRP A 366 -19.32 -16.13 9.51
C TRP A 366 -18.26 -17.21 9.22
N GLU A 367 -17.00 -16.99 9.56
CA GLU A 367 -15.94 -17.98 9.35
C GLU A 367 -16.16 -19.23 10.22
N VAL A 368 -16.60 -19.05 11.46
CA VAL A 368 -17.01 -20.16 12.34
C VAL A 368 -18.18 -20.95 11.75
N GLN A 369 -19.18 -20.28 11.14
CA GLN A 369 -20.30 -20.97 10.47
C GLN A 369 -19.83 -21.76 9.24
N ILE A 370 -18.86 -21.23 8.47
CA ILE A 370 -18.28 -21.97 7.34
C ILE A 370 -17.51 -23.20 7.82
N LEU A 371 -16.75 -23.09 8.92
CA LEU A 371 -16.08 -24.23 9.54
C LEU A 371 -17.09 -25.27 10.03
N ALA A 372 -18.14 -24.84 10.74
CA ALA A 372 -19.19 -25.75 11.22
C ALA A 372 -19.86 -26.55 10.09
N ALA A 373 -20.02 -25.95 8.91
CA ALA A 373 -20.60 -26.63 7.75
C ALA A 373 -19.67 -27.68 7.11
N GLN A 374 -18.40 -27.73 7.48
CA GLN A 374 -17.40 -28.69 6.95
C GLN A 374 -17.22 -29.91 7.82
N HIS A 375 -17.80 -29.93 9.04
CA HIS A 375 -17.68 -31.01 10.01
C HIS A 375 -19.04 -31.63 10.36
N ASP A 376 -19.05 -32.94 10.62
CA ASP A 376 -20.18 -33.58 11.25
C ASP A 376 -20.16 -33.36 12.77
N LEU A 377 -20.92 -32.36 13.23
CA LEU A 377 -20.96 -32.00 14.64
C LEU A 377 -21.67 -33.03 15.54
N GLN A 378 -22.23 -34.10 14.97
CA GLN A 378 -22.76 -35.23 15.73
C GLN A 378 -21.65 -36.25 16.05
N ASP A 379 -20.60 -36.32 15.22
CA ASP A 379 -19.41 -37.11 15.52
C ASP A 379 -18.50 -36.39 16.53
N PRO A 380 -18.20 -37.00 17.70
CA PRO A 380 -17.33 -36.41 18.71
C PRO A 380 -15.91 -36.07 18.20
N ALA A 381 -15.36 -36.86 17.26
CA ALA A 381 -14.02 -36.63 16.72
C ALA A 381 -14.01 -35.38 15.78
N GLU A 382 -14.98 -35.32 14.87
CA GLU A 382 -15.17 -34.19 13.96
C GLU A 382 -15.48 -32.90 14.74
N LYS A 383 -16.30 -32.98 15.78
CA LYS A 383 -16.61 -31.86 16.68
C LYS A 383 -15.37 -31.34 17.42
N THR A 384 -14.48 -32.25 17.82
CA THR A 384 -13.21 -31.87 18.45
C THR A 384 -12.31 -31.12 17.45
N SER A 385 -12.18 -31.62 16.22
CA SER A 385 -11.43 -30.97 15.15
C SER A 385 -11.98 -29.57 14.84
N PHE A 386 -13.30 -29.44 14.76
CA PHE A 386 -13.96 -28.15 14.60
C PHE A 386 -13.60 -27.16 15.72
N TYR A 387 -13.59 -27.60 16.98
CA TYR A 387 -13.21 -26.73 18.10
C TYR A 387 -11.73 -26.32 18.05
N GLU A 388 -10.85 -27.20 17.59
CA GLU A 388 -9.43 -26.88 17.39
C GLU A 388 -9.25 -25.84 16.29
N GLU A 389 -9.98 -25.93 15.18
CA GLU A 389 -9.96 -24.94 14.11
C GLU A 389 -10.47 -23.56 14.57
N ILE A 390 -11.56 -23.53 15.35
CA ILE A 390 -12.03 -22.29 16.00
C ILE A 390 -10.93 -21.70 16.89
N ALA A 391 -10.27 -22.55 17.70
CA ALA A 391 -9.23 -22.06 18.60
C ALA A 391 -8.03 -21.50 17.84
N VAL A 392 -7.68 -22.09 16.69
CA VAL A 392 -6.65 -21.58 15.77
C VAL A 392 -7.03 -20.20 15.21
N LEU A 393 -8.29 -20.03 14.81
CA LEU A 393 -8.83 -18.75 14.32
C LEU A 393 -8.77 -17.68 15.42
N LEU A 394 -9.27 -18.00 16.63
CA LEU A 394 -9.34 -17.04 17.74
C LEU A 394 -7.95 -16.73 18.34
N ALA A 395 -7.01 -17.65 18.33
CA ALA A 395 -5.62 -17.42 18.74
C ALA A 395 -4.88 -16.42 17.82
N GLY A 396 -5.39 -16.15 16.61
CA GLY A 396 -4.88 -15.14 15.70
C GLY A 396 -5.10 -13.68 16.15
N PHE A 397 -5.95 -13.46 17.17
CA PHE A 397 -6.18 -12.12 17.73
C PHE A 397 -5.09 -11.74 18.73
N SER A 398 -4.34 -10.69 18.43
CA SER A 398 -3.27 -10.19 19.30
C SER A 398 -3.82 -9.46 20.54
N GLU A 399 -4.94 -8.71 20.38
CA GLU A 399 -5.53 -7.92 21.46
C GLU A 399 -6.35 -8.82 22.42
N PRO A 400 -5.98 -8.93 23.69
CA PRO A 400 -6.64 -9.84 24.62
C PRO A 400 -8.14 -9.57 24.82
N LEU A 401 -8.54 -8.29 24.90
CA LEU A 401 -9.94 -7.92 25.10
C LEU A 401 -10.79 -8.29 23.89
N GLU A 402 -10.32 -7.99 22.68
CA GLU A 402 -11.00 -8.36 21.44
C GLU A 402 -11.13 -9.88 21.32
N ARG A 403 -10.04 -10.62 21.59
CA ARG A 403 -10.02 -12.09 21.58
C ARG A 403 -11.04 -12.67 22.55
N ASN A 404 -11.12 -12.16 23.78
CA ASN A 404 -12.07 -12.61 24.77
C ASN A 404 -13.52 -12.35 24.34
N ASN A 405 -13.82 -11.17 23.77
CA ASN A 405 -15.14 -10.86 23.24
C ASN A 405 -15.57 -11.85 22.15
N TYR A 406 -14.65 -12.26 21.27
CA TYR A 406 -14.93 -13.29 20.25
C TYR A 406 -15.05 -14.70 20.85
N ILE A 407 -14.24 -15.05 21.86
CA ILE A 407 -14.39 -16.32 22.60
C ILE A 407 -15.80 -16.42 23.18
N ASP A 408 -16.26 -15.37 23.87
CA ASP A 408 -17.58 -15.36 24.50
C ASP A 408 -18.72 -15.41 23.46
N ALA A 409 -18.57 -14.71 22.32
CA ALA A 409 -19.57 -14.72 21.25
C ALA A 409 -19.66 -16.08 20.58
N VAL A 410 -18.53 -16.68 20.22
CA VAL A 410 -18.45 -18.00 19.56
C VAL A 410 -18.90 -19.11 20.50
N ALA A 411 -18.49 -19.06 21.78
CA ALA A 411 -18.90 -20.03 22.78
C ALA A 411 -20.43 -20.06 22.95
N ARG A 412 -21.07 -18.88 22.94
CA ARG A 412 -22.53 -18.75 23.02
C ARG A 412 -23.22 -19.29 21.77
N GLU A 413 -22.73 -18.93 20.58
CA GLU A 413 -23.33 -19.34 19.31
C GLU A 413 -23.22 -20.85 19.08
N GLN A 414 -22.07 -21.44 19.43
CA GLN A 414 -21.78 -22.86 19.23
C GLN A 414 -22.10 -23.75 20.45
N MET A 415 -22.70 -23.17 21.51
CA MET A 415 -23.02 -23.87 22.78
C MET A 415 -21.80 -24.58 23.39
N ILE A 416 -20.63 -23.96 23.36
CA ILE A 416 -19.40 -24.46 23.97
C ILE A 416 -19.24 -23.81 25.34
N PRO A 417 -18.81 -24.55 26.38
CA PRO A 417 -18.44 -23.93 27.66
C PRO A 417 -17.31 -22.89 27.45
N VAL A 418 -17.55 -21.64 27.86
CA VAL A 418 -16.63 -20.50 27.60
C VAL A 418 -15.22 -20.81 28.07
N GLU A 419 -15.08 -21.35 29.29
CA GLU A 419 -13.77 -21.67 29.87
C GLU A 419 -13.03 -22.79 29.11
N ALA A 420 -13.74 -23.77 28.58
CA ALA A 420 -13.14 -24.82 27.77
C ALA A 420 -12.57 -24.25 26.46
N LEU A 421 -13.33 -23.37 25.78
CA LEU A 421 -12.87 -22.72 24.57
C LEU A 421 -11.68 -21.79 24.87
N ARG A 422 -11.73 -21.01 25.97
CA ARG A 422 -10.65 -20.13 26.41
C ARG A 422 -9.35 -20.88 26.66
N GLN A 423 -9.42 -22.00 27.38
CA GLN A 423 -8.26 -22.85 27.63
C GLN A 423 -7.67 -23.42 26.33
N LEU A 424 -8.52 -23.84 25.39
CA LEU A 424 -8.10 -24.34 24.10
C LEU A 424 -7.40 -23.26 23.28
N VAL A 425 -7.96 -22.05 23.21
CA VAL A 425 -7.38 -20.89 22.51
C VAL A 425 -6.02 -20.53 23.10
N ASN A 426 -5.89 -20.50 24.44
CA ASN A 426 -4.64 -20.18 25.11
C ASN A 426 -3.56 -21.25 24.86
N ARG A 427 -3.93 -22.54 24.86
CA ARG A 427 -3.01 -23.65 24.53
C ARG A 427 -2.50 -23.55 23.10
N VAL A 428 -3.38 -23.30 22.14
CA VAL A 428 -3.00 -23.11 20.73
C VAL A 428 -2.10 -21.89 20.55
N GLY A 429 -2.42 -20.76 21.23
CA GLY A 429 -1.60 -19.55 21.23
C GLY A 429 -0.19 -19.80 21.76
N ALA A 430 -0.06 -20.49 22.90
CA ALA A 430 1.22 -20.86 23.51
C ALA A 430 2.06 -21.79 22.58
N SER A 431 1.40 -22.77 21.95
CA SER A 431 2.07 -23.69 21.01
C SER A 431 2.61 -22.96 19.78
N ARG A 432 1.88 -21.97 19.25
CA ARG A 432 2.34 -21.13 18.13
C ARG A 432 3.54 -20.26 18.50
N MET A 433 3.53 -19.63 19.67
CA MET A 433 4.67 -18.85 20.18
C MET A 433 5.91 -19.73 20.37
N ALA A 434 5.74 -20.96 20.89
CA ALA A 434 6.81 -21.92 21.06
C ALA A 434 7.37 -22.42 19.71
N ALA A 435 6.52 -22.59 18.69
CA ALA A 435 6.94 -23.01 17.35
C ALA A 435 7.69 -21.90 16.59
N GLN A 436 7.33 -20.62 16.78
CA GLN A 436 8.04 -19.48 16.19
C GLN A 436 9.43 -19.26 16.81
N ASN A 437 9.66 -19.70 18.03
CA ASN A 437 10.95 -19.63 18.73
C ASN A 437 11.87 -20.85 18.52
N ARG A 438 11.46 -21.86 17.73
CA ARG A 438 12.35 -22.97 17.38
C ARG A 438 13.11 -22.64 16.10
N PRO A 439 14.46 -22.79 16.07
CA PRO A 439 15.21 -22.70 14.83
C PRO A 439 14.80 -23.88 13.94
N SER A 440 14.13 -23.62 12.83
CA SER A 440 13.76 -24.62 11.83
C SER A 440 15.00 -25.17 11.13
N PRO A 441 15.18 -26.49 11.02
CA PRO A 441 16.08 -27.08 10.04
C PRO A 441 15.36 -27.20 8.68
N LEU A 442 15.95 -26.57 7.68
CA LEU A 442 15.91 -26.93 6.25
C LEU A 442 14.58 -27.42 5.64
N LEU A 443 13.81 -26.53 5.06
CA LEU A 443 13.05 -26.75 3.81
C LEU A 443 12.45 -25.40 3.37
N ASN A 444 12.94 -24.88 2.27
CA ASN A 444 12.29 -24.04 1.25
C ASN A 444 13.23 -22.98 0.67
N SER A 445 13.93 -23.36 -0.38
CA SER A 445 14.89 -22.51 -1.08
C SER A 445 14.33 -21.73 -2.28
N GLU A 446 13.03 -21.67 -2.53
CA GLU A 446 12.55 -21.03 -3.76
C GLU A 446 11.43 -19.96 -3.60
N MET A 447 10.79 -19.83 -2.44
CA MET A 447 9.69 -18.86 -2.27
C MET A 447 10.04 -17.62 -1.42
N GLN A 448 11.29 -17.49 -0.96
CA GLN A 448 11.73 -16.38 -0.08
C GLN A 448 12.66 -15.34 -0.76
N ARG A 449 12.70 -15.26 -2.08
CA ARG A 449 13.58 -14.29 -2.77
C ARG A 449 13.01 -12.88 -2.95
N SER A 450 11.81 -12.55 -2.47
CA SER A 450 11.23 -11.21 -2.66
C SER A 450 11.04 -10.36 -1.40
N SER A 451 11.43 -10.81 -0.20
CA SER A 451 11.34 -9.98 1.02
C SER A 451 12.41 -10.30 2.08
N GLN A 452 13.66 -10.54 1.68
CA GLN A 452 14.75 -10.55 2.64
C GLN A 452 15.13 -9.11 3.00
N LYS A 453 14.57 -8.57 4.11
CA LYS A 453 15.28 -7.56 4.90
C LYS A 453 16.64 -8.18 5.24
N LYS A 454 17.74 -7.66 4.68
CA LYS A 454 19.11 -7.96 5.12
C LYS A 454 19.11 -7.87 6.64
N LYS A 455 19.51 -8.94 7.35
CA LYS A 455 19.68 -8.85 8.81
C LYS A 455 20.73 -7.78 9.06
N GLU A 456 20.33 -6.71 9.75
CA GLU A 456 21.21 -5.63 10.20
C GLU A 456 22.38 -6.23 10.98
N THR A 457 23.60 -5.99 10.54
CA THR A 457 24.80 -6.43 11.25
C THR A 457 25.01 -5.60 12.53
N ALA A 458 25.85 -6.07 13.44
CA ALA A 458 26.21 -5.28 14.62
C ALA A 458 26.86 -3.94 14.23
N THR A 459 27.62 -3.92 13.14
CA THR A 459 28.26 -2.72 12.59
C THR A 459 27.21 -1.76 11.99
N ASP A 460 26.20 -2.26 11.27
CA ASP A 460 25.12 -1.41 10.74
C ASP A 460 24.37 -0.68 11.87
N LYS A 461 24.10 -1.40 12.96
CA LYS A 461 23.50 -0.80 14.16
C LYS A 461 24.39 0.28 14.79
N SER A 462 25.71 0.05 14.83
CA SER A 462 26.66 1.05 15.35
C SER A 462 26.73 2.27 14.44
N GLN A 463 26.74 2.09 13.11
CA GLN A 463 26.74 3.19 12.13
C GLN A 463 25.46 4.04 12.26
N LYS A 464 24.30 3.37 12.30
CA LYS A 464 23.00 4.02 12.49
C LYS A 464 22.93 4.79 13.81
N LEU A 465 23.29 4.15 14.92
CA LEU A 465 23.23 4.75 16.26
C LEU A 465 24.15 5.98 16.37
N LEU A 466 25.39 5.89 15.85
CA LEU A 466 26.34 7.01 15.88
C LEU A 466 25.81 8.23 15.14
N LEU A 467 25.28 8.05 13.91
CA LEU A 467 24.73 9.16 13.12
C LEU A 467 23.51 9.80 13.81
N GLY A 468 22.64 8.99 14.43
CA GLY A 468 21.50 9.48 15.21
C GLY A 468 21.92 10.30 16.43
N LEU A 469 22.93 9.82 17.20
CA LEU A 469 23.45 10.50 18.38
C LEU A 469 24.21 11.80 18.02
N LEU A 470 24.99 11.81 16.95
CA LEU A 470 25.68 13.03 16.48
C LEU A 470 24.70 14.09 15.98
N ALA A 471 23.58 13.70 15.41
CA ALA A 471 22.53 14.63 15.02
C ALA A 471 21.77 15.21 16.23
N GLU A 472 21.74 14.49 17.36
CA GLU A 472 21.13 14.94 18.61
C GLU A 472 22.09 15.82 19.44
N GLU A 473 23.35 15.40 19.55
CA GLU A 473 24.41 16.04 20.37
C GLU A 473 25.41 16.78 19.48
N THR A 474 24.94 17.75 18.69
CA THR A 474 25.74 18.45 17.67
C THR A 474 27.02 19.10 18.22
N GLU A 475 27.00 19.53 19.50
CA GLU A 475 28.15 20.16 20.18
C GLU A 475 29.33 19.21 20.41
N LEU A 476 29.08 17.89 20.34
CA LEU A 476 30.14 16.91 20.49
C LEU A 476 30.96 16.69 19.22
N PHE A 477 30.40 16.99 18.05
CA PHE A 477 31.04 16.72 16.77
C PHE A 477 32.43 17.34 16.63
N PRO A 478 32.69 18.62 16.98
CA PRO A 478 34.04 19.19 16.89
C PRO A 478 35.07 18.45 17.73
N LYS A 479 34.65 17.81 18.83
CA LYS A 479 35.53 17.04 19.74
C LYS A 479 35.80 15.64 19.20
N LEU A 480 34.95 15.14 18.32
CA LEU A 480 35.01 13.78 17.76
C LEU A 480 35.53 13.74 16.31
N SER A 481 35.59 14.88 15.63
CA SER A 481 35.97 14.98 14.22
C SER A 481 37.37 14.44 13.89
N GLY A 482 38.26 14.39 14.85
CA GLY A 482 39.56 13.74 14.70
C GLY A 482 39.55 12.20 14.89
N TRP A 483 38.42 11.63 15.33
CA TRP A 483 38.34 10.21 15.69
C TRP A 483 37.46 9.39 14.75
N ILE A 484 36.61 10.04 13.97
CA ILE A 484 35.73 9.40 13.01
C ILE A 484 35.58 10.28 11.76
N SER A 485 35.62 9.65 10.61
CA SER A 485 35.44 10.29 9.30
C SER A 485 34.40 9.52 8.48
N PRO A 486 33.81 10.14 7.44
CA PRO A 486 32.88 9.41 6.57
C PRO A 486 33.49 8.17 5.92
N SER A 487 34.79 8.15 5.68
CA SER A 487 35.50 6.98 5.10
C SER A 487 35.61 5.78 6.04
N ASP A 488 35.31 5.94 7.33
CA ASP A 488 35.26 4.84 8.28
C ASP A 488 33.97 4.04 8.21
N PHE A 489 32.92 4.60 7.58
CA PHE A 489 31.65 3.91 7.39
C PHE A 489 31.76 2.91 6.24
N THR A 490 31.49 1.65 6.52
CA THR A 490 31.71 0.53 5.61
C THR A 490 30.51 0.21 4.72
N ASP A 491 29.29 0.56 5.14
CA ASP A 491 28.10 0.46 4.29
C ASP A 491 27.99 1.75 3.43
N PRO A 492 27.83 1.61 2.08
CA PRO A 492 27.80 2.77 1.17
C PRO A 492 26.68 3.78 1.49
N PHE A 493 25.53 3.32 1.99
CA PHE A 493 24.42 4.19 2.35
C PHE A 493 24.76 5.03 3.60
N TYR A 494 25.28 4.39 4.66
CA TYR A 494 25.68 5.13 5.86
C TYR A 494 26.89 6.02 5.61
N GLN A 495 27.79 5.65 4.70
CA GLN A 495 28.89 6.50 4.27
C GLN A 495 28.40 7.78 3.58
N GLU A 496 27.46 7.66 2.62
CA GLU A 496 26.83 8.83 1.96
C GLU A 496 26.12 9.72 2.97
N LEU A 497 25.35 9.12 3.90
CA LEU A 497 24.64 9.86 4.94
C LEU A 497 25.60 10.55 5.90
N ALA A 498 26.72 9.92 6.25
CA ALA A 498 27.78 10.52 7.08
C ALA A 498 28.44 11.72 6.41
N VAL A 499 28.72 11.66 5.10
CA VAL A 499 29.26 12.80 4.34
C VAL A 499 28.35 14.02 4.47
N LYS A 500 27.06 13.83 4.25
CA LYS A 500 26.06 14.92 4.31
C LYS A 500 25.88 15.46 5.73
N LEU A 501 25.71 14.58 6.70
CA LEU A 501 25.53 14.98 8.10
C LEU A 501 26.76 15.70 8.66
N PHE A 502 27.96 15.18 8.39
CA PHE A 502 29.21 15.80 8.88
C PHE A 502 29.45 17.19 8.27
N ALA A 503 29.08 17.38 6.99
CA ALA A 503 29.12 18.72 6.38
C ALA A 503 28.18 19.71 7.10
N MET A 504 26.97 19.27 7.48
CA MET A 504 26.03 20.10 8.25
C MET A 504 26.55 20.39 9.67
N LEU A 505 27.14 19.39 10.33
CA LEU A 505 27.73 19.53 11.67
C LEU A 505 28.93 20.48 11.68
N GLN A 506 29.75 20.50 10.62
CA GLN A 506 30.87 21.44 10.47
C GLN A 506 30.41 22.90 10.37
N ILE A 507 29.26 23.14 9.73
CA ILE A 507 28.67 24.49 9.58
C ILE A 507 27.90 24.86 10.85
N GLY A 508 27.61 23.91 11.75
CA GLY A 508 26.83 24.12 12.97
C GLY A 508 25.31 24.25 12.72
N LYS A 509 24.82 23.87 11.53
CA LYS A 509 23.41 23.94 11.17
C LYS A 509 22.94 22.58 10.68
N VAL A 510 22.29 21.81 11.56
CA VAL A 510 21.75 20.48 11.25
C VAL A 510 20.26 20.60 10.99
N ASP A 511 19.83 20.30 9.76
CA ASP A 511 18.42 20.21 9.36
C ASP A 511 18.18 18.85 8.69
N ILE A 512 17.63 17.92 9.48
CA ILE A 512 17.37 16.54 9.03
C ILE A 512 16.27 16.50 7.97
N GLY A 513 15.24 17.35 8.08
CA GLY A 513 14.18 17.44 7.07
C GLY A 513 14.72 17.84 5.70
N SER A 514 15.69 18.78 5.67
CA SER A 514 16.39 19.20 4.45
C SER A 514 17.30 18.10 3.90
N LEU A 515 17.99 17.35 4.78
CA LEU A 515 18.83 16.21 4.37
C LEU A 515 18.00 15.14 3.66
N LEU A 516 16.78 14.88 4.12
CA LEU A 516 15.89 13.90 3.50
C LEU A 516 15.38 14.32 2.11
N ASN A 517 15.41 15.60 1.75
CA ASN A 517 15.05 16.05 0.39
C ASN A 517 15.94 15.40 -0.69
N ASP A 518 17.18 15.03 -0.37
CA ASP A 518 18.08 14.36 -1.32
C ASP A 518 17.66 12.91 -1.62
N TYR A 519 16.76 12.32 -0.82
CA TYR A 519 16.30 10.93 -0.94
C TYR A 519 14.82 10.81 -1.31
N VAL A 520 14.08 11.89 -1.41
CA VAL A 520 12.61 11.90 -1.55
C VAL A 520 12.10 11.17 -2.82
N GLU A 521 12.93 11.09 -3.87
CA GLU A 521 12.60 10.35 -5.10
C GLU A 521 12.80 8.82 -4.94
N ASP A 522 13.51 8.38 -3.89
CA ASP A 522 13.73 6.97 -3.52
C ASP A 522 13.12 6.70 -2.14
N SER A 523 11.85 6.34 -2.09
CA SER A 523 11.10 6.11 -0.84
C SER A 523 11.75 5.08 0.09
N ALA A 524 12.51 4.12 -0.45
CA ALA A 524 13.22 3.14 0.37
C ALA A 524 14.43 3.77 1.08
N LYS A 525 15.23 4.56 0.37
CA LYS A 525 16.37 5.30 0.96
C LYS A 525 15.91 6.42 1.89
N GLU A 526 14.83 7.14 1.55
CA GLU A 526 14.24 8.15 2.42
C GLU A 526 13.79 7.55 3.75
N SER A 527 13.07 6.43 3.69
CA SER A 527 12.63 5.69 4.90
C SER A 527 13.81 5.19 5.72
N GLN A 528 14.86 4.67 5.07
CA GLN A 528 16.08 4.22 5.75
C GLN A 528 16.83 5.39 6.41
N ALA A 529 16.91 6.55 5.76
CA ALA A 529 17.52 7.75 6.30
C ALA A 529 16.72 8.31 7.48
N ALA A 530 15.38 8.39 7.35
CA ALA A 530 14.51 8.82 8.45
C ALA A 530 14.64 7.93 9.68
N ALA A 531 14.75 6.60 9.49
CA ALA A 531 14.93 5.64 10.58
C ALA A 531 16.23 5.85 11.40
N VAL A 532 17.26 6.46 10.81
CA VAL A 532 18.52 6.79 11.53
C VAL A 532 18.27 7.85 12.60
N PHE A 533 17.39 8.80 12.32
CA PHE A 533 17.15 9.97 13.15
C PHE A 533 15.93 9.87 14.07
N HIS A 534 15.23 8.73 14.08
CA HIS A 534 14.14 8.47 15.01
C HIS A 534 14.54 7.42 16.05
N THR A 535 14.35 7.74 17.32
CA THR A 535 14.48 6.80 18.46
C THR A 535 13.09 6.32 18.88
N GLU A 536 12.98 5.07 19.34
CA GLU A 536 11.71 4.54 19.84
C GLU A 536 11.16 5.38 20.99
N PRO A 537 9.84 5.64 21.04
CA PRO A 537 9.24 6.43 22.09
C PRO A 537 9.35 5.71 23.44
N GLY A 538 10.19 6.22 24.35
CA GLY A 538 10.39 5.69 25.69
C GLY A 538 11.84 5.38 26.05
N GLU A 539 12.78 5.32 25.11
CA GLU A 539 14.20 5.20 25.38
C GLU A 539 14.84 6.59 25.51
N THR A 540 15.08 7.03 26.73
CA THR A 540 15.89 8.21 27.04
C THR A 540 17.17 7.75 27.71
N LEU A 541 18.27 7.77 26.94
CA LEU A 541 19.61 7.54 27.50
C LEU A 541 20.04 8.76 28.34
N SER A 542 20.66 8.50 29.48
CA SER A 542 21.35 9.54 30.25
C SER A 542 22.56 10.05 29.46
N THR A 543 23.05 11.23 29.84
CA THR A 543 24.21 11.86 29.19
C THR A 543 25.44 10.95 29.21
N ALA A 544 25.70 10.26 30.32
CA ALA A 544 26.82 9.33 30.44
C ALA A 544 26.66 8.08 29.57
N GLU A 545 25.44 7.55 29.44
CA GLU A 545 25.13 6.41 28.57
C GLU A 545 25.28 6.79 27.09
N LYS A 546 24.88 8.00 26.69
CA LYS A 546 25.09 8.52 25.33
C LYS A 546 26.58 8.63 25.00
N ASP A 547 27.37 9.21 25.90
CA ASP A 547 28.81 9.35 25.73
C ASP A 547 29.48 7.98 25.56
N GLN A 548 29.13 7.00 26.38
CA GLN A 548 29.65 5.65 26.27
C GLN A 548 29.22 4.99 24.96
N ALA A 549 27.94 5.13 24.56
CA ALA A 549 27.42 4.58 23.31
C ALA A 549 28.15 5.15 22.08
N ILE A 550 28.43 6.47 22.06
CA ILE A 550 29.18 7.13 21.00
C ILE A 550 30.58 6.52 20.89
N LEU A 551 31.29 6.37 22.03
CA LEU A 551 32.63 5.80 22.05
C LEU A 551 32.68 4.34 21.56
N ASP A 552 31.70 3.55 21.98
CA ASP A 552 31.61 2.14 21.58
C ASP A 552 31.26 2.00 20.09
N CYS A 553 30.37 2.88 19.55
CA CYS A 553 30.06 2.95 18.13
C CYS A 553 31.33 3.31 17.32
N ILE A 554 32.08 4.35 17.71
CA ILE A 554 33.32 4.75 17.02
C ILE A 554 34.30 3.60 16.97
N ARG A 555 34.51 2.90 18.10
CA ARG A 555 35.40 1.71 18.14
C ARG A 555 34.93 0.62 17.20
N SER A 556 33.64 0.30 17.20
CA SER A 556 33.04 -0.72 16.35
C SER A 556 33.18 -0.40 14.85
N ILE A 557 32.87 0.84 14.46
CA ILE A 557 32.93 1.30 13.05
C ILE A 557 34.39 1.28 12.56
N ARG A 558 35.34 1.84 13.30
CA ARG A 558 36.76 1.86 12.92
C ARG A 558 37.37 0.47 12.87
N LYS A 559 36.95 -0.42 13.77
CA LYS A 559 37.41 -1.82 13.75
C LYS A 559 36.96 -2.52 12.46
N ASP A 560 35.69 -2.35 12.07
CA ASP A 560 35.17 -2.93 10.85
C ASP A 560 35.80 -2.33 9.59
N ALA A 561 36.05 -1.01 9.56
CA ALA A 561 36.78 -0.36 8.48
C ALA A 561 38.22 -0.93 8.35
N ALA A 562 38.92 -1.13 9.48
CA ALA A 562 40.25 -1.74 9.47
C ALA A 562 40.22 -3.22 9.00
N ASP A 563 39.19 -3.98 9.42
CA ASP A 563 38.98 -5.36 8.98
C ASP A 563 38.65 -5.45 7.48
N GLN A 564 37.88 -4.49 6.91
CA GLN A 564 37.66 -4.40 5.47
C GLN A 564 38.92 -4.01 4.69
N LYS A 565 39.70 -3.05 5.19
CA LYS A 565 40.99 -2.70 4.59
C LYS A 565 41.93 -3.91 4.54
N LEU A 566 41.98 -4.69 5.63
CA LEU A 566 42.78 -5.93 5.67
C LEU A 566 42.33 -6.97 4.64
N ARG A 567 41.04 -7.14 4.43
CA ARG A 567 40.50 -8.08 3.44
C ARG A 567 40.76 -7.65 1.99
N ASN A 568 40.78 -6.33 1.75
CA ASN A 568 40.90 -5.73 0.41
C ASN A 568 42.36 -5.36 0.06
N SER A 569 43.33 -5.51 1.00
CA SER A 569 44.74 -5.20 0.78
C SER A 569 45.32 -6.15 -0.26
N SER A 570 45.87 -5.59 -1.33
CA SER A 570 46.52 -6.30 -2.43
C SER A 570 48.05 -6.30 -2.35
N THR A 571 48.61 -5.41 -1.53
CA THR A 571 50.07 -5.26 -1.36
C THR A 571 50.51 -5.49 0.10
N ALA A 572 51.78 -5.88 0.29
CA ALA A 572 52.34 -6.11 1.62
C ALA A 572 52.41 -4.82 2.47
N GLU A 573 52.58 -3.65 1.82
CA GLU A 573 52.57 -2.34 2.49
C GLU A 573 51.20 -1.94 3.00
N GLU A 574 50.14 -2.16 2.17
CA GLU A 574 48.74 -1.92 2.57
C GLU A 574 48.36 -2.81 3.74
N LEU A 575 48.73 -4.10 3.69
CA LEU A 575 48.46 -5.06 4.75
C LEU A 575 49.12 -4.63 6.07
N GLN A 576 50.41 -4.21 6.02
CA GLN A 576 51.16 -3.76 7.19
C GLN A 576 50.54 -2.48 7.79
N THR A 577 50.11 -1.57 6.96
CA THR A 577 49.43 -0.32 7.38
C THR A 577 48.09 -0.60 8.06
N ALA A 578 47.25 -1.46 7.46
CA ALA A 578 45.97 -1.87 8.02
C ALA A 578 46.13 -2.64 9.36
N MET A 579 47.17 -3.49 9.48
CA MET A 579 47.51 -4.18 10.74
C MET A 579 47.93 -3.20 11.84
N ARG A 580 48.72 -2.17 11.52
CA ARG A 580 49.10 -1.12 12.47
C ARG A 580 47.91 -0.30 12.93
N GLU A 581 47.02 0.12 12.00
CA GLU A 581 45.79 0.82 12.32
C GLU A 581 44.91 0.00 13.27
N LYS A 582 44.73 -1.30 12.98
CA LYS A 582 43.95 -2.21 13.84
C LYS A 582 44.56 -2.40 15.22
N ALA A 583 45.87 -2.54 15.32
CA ALA A 583 46.60 -2.66 16.62
C ALA A 583 46.48 -1.36 17.45
N ALA A 584 46.58 -0.20 16.79
CA ALA A 584 46.40 1.11 17.45
C ALA A 584 45.00 1.29 18.06
N LEU A 585 43.96 0.72 17.44
CA LEU A 585 42.59 0.78 17.96
C LEU A 585 42.40 0.02 19.28
N GLN A 586 43.17 -1.04 19.53
CA GLN A 586 43.11 -1.81 20.79
C GLN A 586 43.59 -1.00 22.01
N HIS A 587 44.50 -0.03 21.79
CA HIS A 587 45.06 0.82 22.82
C HIS A 587 44.42 2.21 22.91
N LEU A 588 43.42 2.49 22.09
CA LEU A 588 42.76 3.80 21.99
C LEU A 588 41.90 4.06 23.23
N LYS A 589 42.38 4.89 24.16
CA LYS A 589 41.61 5.41 25.27
C LYS A 589 40.85 6.65 24.79
N LEU A 590 39.59 6.45 24.39
CA LEU A 590 38.72 7.54 24.01
C LEU A 590 37.97 8.05 25.27
N THR A 591 38.01 9.36 25.49
CA THR A 591 37.27 10.00 26.60
C THR A 591 36.64 11.29 26.07
N ILE A 592 35.33 11.40 26.19
CA ILE A 592 34.59 12.62 25.86
C ILE A 592 34.72 13.58 27.05
N ARG A 593 35.32 14.73 26.85
CA ARG A 593 35.28 15.85 27.81
C ARG A 593 34.18 16.81 27.35
N ARG A 594 33.08 16.86 28.08
CA ARG A 594 31.96 17.80 27.81
C ARG A 594 32.33 19.25 28.10
#